data_1ea7111aef000ae99cdb4fca3c1224a9
#
_entry.id   1ea7111aef000ae99cdb4fca3c1224a9
#
_cell.length_a   1.000
_cell.length_b   1.000
_cell.length_c   1.000
_cell.angle_alpha   90.00
_cell.angle_beta   90.00
_cell.angle_gamma   90.00
#
_symmetry.space_group_name_H-M   'P 1'
#
loop_
_entity.id
_entity.type
_entity.pdbx_description
1 polymer ?
#
loop_
_entity_poly.entity_id
_entity_poly.type
_entity_poly.pdbx_seq_one_letter_code
_entity_poly.pdbx_strand_id
1 'polypeptide(L)'
;MFRTWFGLNGLCKLPWNDVVPEDNKNTKEPAKVTGHVEKYARFFSAVTGRKTTPDDIILMSERVYNFQRIFNLRMGFGTRQHDTLPYRAVGPVTKEEYESRAERYGKQLKEKVGYETEGKSTEEKMASLRKFREAEYERLKDAVYARRGWNANGVPTLGKVKSLGIDYSDVVELLKTKG
;
A
#
# COMPACT_ATOMS: atom_id res chain seq x y z
N MET A 1 5.77 0.37 5.15
CA MET A 1 6.52 1.22 6.11
C MET A 1 7.98 1.35 5.75
N PHE A 2 8.76 0.28 5.60
CA PHE A 2 10.18 0.39 5.26
C PHE A 2 10.48 1.19 3.99
N ARG A 3 9.67 1.08 2.95
CA ARG A 3 9.84 1.90 1.73
C ARG A 3 9.72 3.40 2.00
N THR A 4 8.83 3.80 2.89
CA THR A 4 8.72 5.20 3.33
C THR A 4 9.99 5.62 4.06
N TRP A 5 10.50 4.77 4.95
CA TRP A 5 11.74 5.04 5.67
C TRP A 5 12.94 5.23 4.73
N PHE A 6 13.06 4.42 3.67
CA PHE A 6 14.10 4.62 2.65
C PHE A 6 14.03 6.01 2.03
N GLY A 7 12.82 6.41 1.57
CA GLY A 7 12.63 7.73 0.98
C GLY A 7 12.98 8.88 1.93
N LEU A 8 12.65 8.73 3.22
CA LEU A 8 12.95 9.74 4.26
C LEU A 8 14.45 9.93 4.48
N ASN A 9 15.23 8.88 4.32
CA ASN A 9 16.68 8.92 4.53
C ASN A 9 17.48 9.08 3.22
N GLY A 10 16.81 9.45 2.12
CA GLY A 10 17.46 9.62 0.82
C GLY A 10 18.01 8.34 0.21
N LEU A 11 17.59 7.19 0.67
CA LEU A 11 18.09 5.89 0.22
C LEU A 11 17.34 5.40 -1.01
N CYS A 12 18.06 4.90 -2.00
CA CYS A 12 17.45 4.23 -3.14
C CYS A 12 16.92 2.85 -2.73
N LYS A 13 15.66 2.59 -3.03
CA LYS A 13 15.02 1.30 -2.72
C LYS A 13 15.47 0.15 -3.62
N LEU A 14 15.98 0.42 -4.83
CA LEU A 14 16.30 -0.61 -5.81
C LEU A 14 17.39 -1.57 -5.33
N PRO A 15 18.55 -1.12 -4.86
CA PRO A 15 19.57 -2.02 -4.32
C PRO A 15 19.07 -2.84 -3.13
N TRP A 16 18.19 -2.28 -2.32
CA TRP A 16 17.65 -2.95 -1.14
C TRP A 16 16.61 -4.01 -1.45
N ASN A 17 15.90 -3.89 -2.56
CA ASN A 17 15.02 -4.95 -3.03
C ASN A 17 15.81 -6.17 -3.51
N ASP A 18 17.03 -5.96 -3.99
CA ASP A 18 17.90 -7.01 -4.54
C ASP A 18 18.81 -7.62 -3.49
N VAL A 19 19.08 -6.92 -2.39
CA VAL A 19 19.85 -7.44 -1.25
C VAL A 19 18.94 -8.26 -0.34
N VAL A 20 18.64 -9.46 -0.77
CA VAL A 20 17.91 -10.44 0.02
C VAL A 20 18.92 -11.31 0.76
N PRO A 21 18.84 -11.44 2.11
CA PRO A 21 19.66 -12.39 2.84
C PRO A 21 19.53 -13.80 2.29
N GLU A 22 20.59 -14.59 2.36
CA GLU A 22 20.60 -15.95 1.80
C GLU A 22 19.52 -16.84 2.44
N ASP A 23 19.35 -16.74 3.75
CA ASP A 23 18.27 -17.40 4.49
C ASP A 23 16.87 -17.03 3.97
N ASN A 24 16.67 -15.79 3.54
CA ASN A 24 15.41 -15.35 2.95
C ASN A 24 15.17 -15.92 1.54
N LYS A 25 16.22 -16.17 0.77
CA LYS A 25 16.12 -16.83 -0.54
C LYS A 25 15.76 -18.31 -0.42
N ASN A 26 16.23 -18.96 0.64
CA ASN A 26 16.09 -20.39 0.84
C ASN A 26 14.85 -20.80 1.64
N THR A 27 14.04 -19.85 2.10
CA THR A 27 12.81 -20.13 2.83
C THR A 27 11.58 -20.18 1.91
N LYS A 28 10.62 -21.05 2.26
CA LYS A 28 9.30 -21.10 1.62
C LYS A 28 8.40 -19.92 2.00
N GLU A 29 8.72 -19.24 3.11
CA GLU A 29 7.93 -18.12 3.67
C GLU A 29 8.82 -16.88 3.88
N PRO A 30 9.30 -16.22 2.80
CA PRO A 30 10.21 -15.08 2.90
C PRO A 30 9.67 -13.92 3.75
N ALA A 31 8.35 -13.74 3.79
CA ALA A 31 7.71 -12.68 4.57
C ALA A 31 7.87 -12.85 6.09
N LYS A 32 8.21 -14.03 6.55
CA LYS A 32 8.46 -14.34 7.96
C LYS A 32 9.94 -14.20 8.38
N VAL A 33 10.84 -13.99 7.43
CA VAL A 33 12.25 -13.79 7.73
C VAL A 33 12.49 -12.32 8.05
N THR A 34 12.84 -12.02 9.30
CA THR A 34 12.99 -10.65 9.81
C THR A 34 14.42 -10.11 9.75
N GLY A 35 15.41 -10.95 9.54
CA GLY A 35 16.82 -10.58 9.62
C GLY A 35 17.25 -9.41 8.72
N HIS A 36 16.65 -9.26 7.53
CA HIS A 36 16.93 -8.13 6.65
C HIS A 36 16.35 -6.79 7.19
N VAL A 37 15.25 -6.85 7.93
CA VAL A 37 14.61 -5.68 8.54
C VAL A 37 15.43 -5.16 9.73
N GLU A 38 15.98 -6.07 10.53
CA GLU A 38 16.83 -5.76 11.66
C GLU A 38 18.11 -5.03 11.23
N LYS A 39 18.66 -5.36 10.06
CA LYS A 39 19.81 -4.67 9.49
C LYS A 39 19.57 -3.18 9.25
N TYR A 40 18.37 -2.77 8.89
CA TYR A 40 18.04 -1.35 8.69
C TYR A 40 18.18 -0.56 9.99
N ALA A 41 17.68 -1.09 11.09
CA ALA A 41 17.82 -0.46 12.40
C ALA A 41 19.29 -0.40 12.84
N ARG A 42 20.07 -1.46 12.59
CA ARG A 42 21.49 -1.50 12.89
C ARG A 42 22.29 -0.47 12.09
N PHE A 43 22.06 -0.38 10.77
CA PHE A 43 22.73 0.61 9.92
C PHE A 43 22.38 2.04 10.32
N PHE A 44 21.10 2.31 10.58
CA PHE A 44 20.68 3.62 11.03
C PHE A 44 21.32 3.99 12.36
N SER A 45 21.35 3.08 13.32
CA SER A 45 22.02 3.28 14.62
C SER A 45 23.51 3.55 14.46
N ALA A 46 24.18 2.80 13.59
CA ALA A 46 25.64 2.95 13.37
C ALA A 46 25.99 4.31 12.74
N VAL A 47 25.17 4.80 11.79
CA VAL A 47 25.41 6.07 11.10
C VAL A 47 25.06 7.27 11.96
N THR A 48 23.96 7.18 12.71
CA THR A 48 23.42 8.34 13.46
C THR A 48 23.84 8.38 14.93
N GLY A 49 24.43 7.30 15.45
CA GLY A 49 24.69 7.13 16.88
C GLY A 49 23.43 6.91 17.73
N ARG A 50 22.25 6.92 17.12
CA ARG A 50 20.97 6.77 17.81
C ARG A 50 20.56 5.30 17.87
N LYS A 51 20.46 4.73 19.06
CA LYS A 51 19.95 3.36 19.23
C LYS A 51 18.53 3.27 18.68
N THR A 52 18.32 2.44 17.67
CA THR A 52 17.06 2.32 16.92
C THR A 52 16.69 0.87 16.76
N THR A 53 15.41 0.56 16.96
CA THR A 53 14.81 -0.77 16.71
C THR A 53 14.03 -0.78 15.40
N PRO A 54 13.63 -1.95 14.87
CA PRO A 54 12.71 -2.04 13.74
C PRO A 54 11.38 -1.31 14.00
N ASP A 55 10.86 -1.35 15.22
CA ASP A 55 9.62 -0.67 15.60
C ASP A 55 9.77 0.86 15.57
N ASP A 56 10.93 1.39 15.97
CA ASP A 56 11.21 2.82 15.83
C ASP A 56 11.20 3.25 14.36
N ILE A 57 11.74 2.43 13.46
CA ILE A 57 11.70 2.69 12.01
C ILE A 57 10.26 2.70 11.50
N ILE A 58 9.43 1.77 11.95
CA ILE A 58 8.01 1.71 11.60
C ILE A 58 7.30 2.98 12.12
N LEU A 59 7.53 3.36 13.37
CA LEU A 59 6.93 4.54 13.98
C LEU A 59 7.33 5.83 13.25
N MET A 60 8.61 6.02 12.94
CA MET A 60 9.08 7.16 12.15
C MET A 60 8.38 7.22 10.79
N SER A 61 8.28 6.08 10.11
CA SER A 61 7.61 5.98 8.81
C SER A 61 6.11 6.26 8.91
N GLU A 62 5.45 5.80 9.97
CA GLU A 62 4.03 6.07 10.19
C GLU A 62 3.75 7.55 10.46
N ARG A 63 4.60 8.22 11.24
CA ARG A 63 4.48 9.67 11.46
C ARG A 63 4.51 10.43 10.16
N VAL A 64 5.52 10.20 9.34
CA VAL A 64 5.66 10.92 8.06
C VAL A 64 4.55 10.56 7.08
N TYR A 65 4.18 9.29 6.98
CA TYR A 65 3.13 8.86 6.08
C TYR A 65 1.77 9.48 6.43
N ASN A 66 1.44 9.54 7.73
CA ASN A 66 0.23 10.21 8.19
C ASN A 66 0.32 11.73 8.01
N PHE A 67 1.49 12.33 8.25
CA PHE A 67 1.69 13.76 8.03
C PHE A 67 1.53 14.13 6.54
N GLN A 68 2.07 13.34 5.61
CA GLN A 68 1.84 13.51 4.18
C GLN A 68 0.35 13.43 3.83
N ARG A 69 -0.40 12.51 4.44
CA ARG A 69 -1.85 12.41 4.24
C ARG A 69 -2.56 13.68 4.71
N ILE A 70 -2.20 14.18 5.89
CA ILE A 70 -2.74 15.41 6.46
C ILE A 70 -2.43 16.61 5.55
N PHE A 71 -1.20 16.69 5.05
CA PHE A 71 -0.82 17.72 4.08
C PHE A 71 -1.69 17.68 2.82
N ASN A 72 -1.88 16.48 2.25
CA ASN A 72 -2.76 16.32 1.09
C ASN A 72 -4.21 16.74 1.39
N LEU A 73 -4.74 16.38 2.56
CA LEU A 73 -6.08 16.81 2.97
C LEU A 73 -6.21 18.33 3.08
N ARG A 74 -5.16 19.02 3.55
CA ARG A 74 -5.09 20.49 3.59
C ARG A 74 -5.13 21.10 2.19
N MET A 75 -4.47 20.44 1.23
CA MET A 75 -4.46 20.85 -0.18
C MET A 75 -5.73 20.46 -0.95
N GLY A 76 -6.73 19.87 -0.29
CA GLY A 76 -7.97 19.44 -0.93
C GLY A 76 -7.95 18.05 -1.54
N PHE A 77 -6.88 17.29 -1.34
CA PHE A 77 -6.71 15.93 -1.83
C PHE A 77 -6.65 14.92 -0.67
N GLY A 78 -6.48 13.63 -0.99
CA GLY A 78 -6.22 12.64 0.06
C GLY A 78 -7.47 12.13 0.77
N THR A 79 -8.63 12.21 0.16
CA THR A 79 -9.82 11.46 0.58
C THR A 79 -9.97 10.21 -0.29
N ARG A 80 -10.89 9.31 0.08
CA ARG A 80 -11.14 8.05 -0.62
C ARG A 80 -11.33 8.20 -2.14
N GLN A 81 -11.99 9.27 -2.57
CA GLN A 81 -12.21 9.55 -4.00
C GLN A 81 -10.91 9.79 -4.78
N HIS A 82 -9.84 10.19 -4.10
CA HIS A 82 -8.53 10.42 -4.71
C HIS A 82 -7.64 9.15 -4.69
N ASP A 83 -7.99 8.16 -3.88
CA ASP A 83 -7.29 6.87 -3.80
C ASP A 83 -7.86 5.90 -4.83
N THR A 84 -7.69 6.24 -6.10
CA THR A 84 -8.17 5.45 -7.25
C THR A 84 -7.01 4.86 -8.04
N LEU A 85 -7.28 3.76 -8.74
CA LEU A 85 -6.34 3.19 -9.69
C LEU A 85 -6.56 3.79 -11.07
N PRO A 86 -5.49 4.05 -11.83
CA PRO A 86 -5.61 4.33 -13.25
C PRO A 86 -6.35 3.20 -13.96
N TYR A 87 -7.17 3.52 -14.95
CA TYR A 87 -7.99 2.57 -15.69
C TYR A 87 -7.20 1.34 -16.16
N ARG A 88 -5.98 1.56 -16.69
CA ARG A 88 -5.09 0.49 -17.16
C ARG A 88 -4.58 -0.43 -16.04
N ALA A 89 -4.44 0.05 -14.83
CA ALA A 89 -3.94 -0.76 -13.72
C ALA A 89 -4.94 -1.84 -13.26
N VAL A 90 -6.21 -1.68 -13.61
CA VAL A 90 -7.29 -2.59 -13.18
C VAL A 90 -7.50 -3.74 -14.17
N GLY A 91 -6.98 -3.65 -15.40
CA GLY A 91 -7.14 -4.73 -16.37
C GLY A 91 -6.73 -4.36 -17.78
N PRO A 92 -6.87 -5.28 -18.73
CA PRO A 92 -6.62 -5.01 -20.13
C PRO A 92 -7.54 -3.89 -20.63
N VAL A 93 -7.01 -3.05 -21.51
CA VAL A 93 -7.72 -1.91 -22.08
C VAL A 93 -8.33 -2.28 -23.44
N THR A 94 -7.65 -3.12 -24.21
CA THR A 94 -8.10 -3.58 -25.51
C THR A 94 -8.33 -5.09 -25.54
N LYS A 95 -9.05 -5.56 -26.56
CA LYS A 95 -9.29 -7.00 -26.77
C LYS A 95 -7.97 -7.74 -26.98
N GLU A 96 -7.08 -7.18 -27.78
CA GLU A 96 -5.78 -7.78 -28.09
C GLU A 96 -4.94 -7.95 -26.83
N GLU A 97 -4.98 -6.97 -25.91
CA GLU A 97 -4.33 -7.11 -24.61
C GLU A 97 -4.92 -8.23 -23.76
N TYR A 98 -6.23 -8.42 -23.79
CA TYR A 98 -6.87 -9.54 -23.12
C TYR A 98 -6.46 -10.86 -23.75
N GLU A 99 -6.57 -10.97 -25.06
CA GLU A 99 -6.30 -12.19 -25.82
C GLU A 99 -4.85 -12.64 -25.71
N SER A 100 -3.91 -11.69 -25.69
CA SER A 100 -2.49 -11.99 -25.47
C SER A 100 -2.19 -12.68 -24.13
N ARG A 101 -3.14 -12.65 -23.18
CA ARG A 101 -3.04 -13.24 -21.84
C ARG A 101 -4.32 -13.98 -21.44
N ALA A 102 -5.09 -14.45 -22.42
CA ALA A 102 -6.43 -15.03 -22.24
C ALA A 102 -6.44 -16.19 -21.24
N GLU A 103 -5.45 -17.08 -21.31
CA GLU A 103 -5.32 -18.20 -20.39
C GLU A 103 -5.21 -17.73 -18.94
N ARG A 104 -4.32 -16.77 -18.65
CA ARG A 104 -4.12 -16.21 -17.31
C ARG A 104 -5.38 -15.53 -16.79
N TYR A 105 -6.04 -14.74 -17.64
CA TYR A 105 -7.25 -14.02 -17.24
C TYR A 105 -8.44 -14.96 -17.09
N GLY A 106 -8.58 -15.94 -17.98
CA GLY A 106 -9.60 -16.99 -17.88
C GLY A 106 -9.47 -17.80 -16.59
N LYS A 107 -8.25 -18.22 -16.26
CA LYS A 107 -7.97 -18.88 -14.97
C LYS A 107 -8.36 -18.00 -13.78
N GLN A 108 -8.02 -16.71 -13.79
CA GLN A 108 -8.39 -15.78 -12.71
C GLN A 108 -9.91 -15.63 -12.60
N LEU A 109 -10.61 -15.49 -13.72
CA LEU A 109 -12.08 -15.41 -13.75
C LEU A 109 -12.72 -16.66 -13.17
N LYS A 110 -12.28 -17.83 -13.58
CA LYS A 110 -12.82 -19.11 -13.08
C LYS A 110 -12.52 -19.31 -11.60
N GLU A 111 -11.27 -19.19 -11.18
CA GLU A 111 -10.84 -19.54 -9.81
C GLU A 111 -11.19 -18.48 -8.76
N LYS A 112 -11.20 -17.19 -9.13
CA LYS A 112 -11.40 -16.08 -8.17
C LYS A 112 -12.80 -15.49 -8.22
N VAL A 113 -13.48 -15.59 -9.35
CA VAL A 113 -14.80 -14.99 -9.55
C VAL A 113 -15.90 -16.05 -9.67
N GLY A 114 -15.54 -17.28 -10.02
CA GLY A 114 -16.52 -18.33 -10.37
C GLY A 114 -17.25 -18.02 -11.69
N TYR A 115 -16.59 -17.25 -12.59
CA TYR A 115 -17.18 -16.80 -13.84
C TYR A 115 -16.85 -17.79 -14.96
N GLU A 116 -17.89 -18.39 -15.54
CA GLU A 116 -17.73 -19.26 -16.69
C GLU A 116 -17.45 -18.43 -17.95
N THR A 117 -16.34 -18.74 -18.59
CA THR A 117 -15.86 -17.98 -19.76
C THR A 117 -16.29 -18.55 -21.10
N GLU A 118 -16.83 -19.76 -21.11
CA GLU A 118 -17.29 -20.41 -22.32
C GLU A 118 -18.51 -19.70 -22.91
N GLY A 119 -18.51 -19.48 -24.20
CA GLY A 119 -19.59 -18.77 -24.91
C GLY A 119 -19.66 -17.26 -24.64
N LYS A 120 -18.75 -16.70 -23.81
CA LYS A 120 -18.71 -15.26 -23.50
C LYS A 120 -17.80 -14.50 -24.45
N SER A 121 -18.20 -13.30 -24.81
CA SER A 121 -17.35 -12.40 -25.62
C SER A 121 -16.13 -11.92 -24.82
N THR A 122 -15.11 -11.44 -25.53
CA THR A 122 -13.91 -10.86 -24.90
C THR A 122 -14.27 -9.65 -24.03
N GLU A 123 -15.22 -8.83 -24.46
CA GLU A 123 -15.70 -7.68 -23.72
C GLU A 123 -16.37 -8.05 -22.40
N GLU A 124 -17.24 -9.07 -22.39
CA GLU A 124 -17.87 -9.57 -21.18
C GLU A 124 -16.85 -10.09 -20.17
N LYS A 125 -15.84 -10.82 -20.66
CA LYS A 125 -14.72 -11.31 -19.84
C LYS A 125 -13.91 -10.16 -19.26
N MET A 126 -13.57 -9.16 -20.06
CA MET A 126 -12.85 -7.97 -19.62
C MET A 126 -13.64 -7.18 -18.57
N ALA A 127 -14.94 -6.99 -18.80
CA ALA A 127 -15.81 -6.27 -17.85
C ALA A 127 -15.90 -7.01 -16.51
N SER A 128 -16.09 -8.34 -16.54
CA SER A 128 -16.14 -9.16 -15.33
C SER A 128 -14.80 -9.14 -14.55
N LEU A 129 -13.68 -9.24 -15.28
CA LEU A 129 -12.35 -9.16 -14.68
C LEU A 129 -12.10 -7.80 -14.01
N ARG A 130 -12.48 -6.73 -14.67
CA ARG A 130 -12.36 -5.35 -14.15
C ARG A 130 -13.20 -5.18 -12.90
N LYS A 131 -14.47 -5.53 -12.94
CA LYS A 131 -15.37 -5.45 -11.79
C LYS A 131 -14.81 -6.17 -10.56
N PHE A 132 -14.28 -7.38 -10.78
CA PHE A 132 -13.64 -8.14 -9.70
C PHE A 132 -12.42 -7.39 -9.13
N ARG A 133 -11.53 -6.89 -9.98
CA ARG A 133 -10.30 -6.21 -9.52
C ARG A 133 -10.57 -4.88 -8.83
N GLU A 134 -11.58 -4.15 -9.28
CA GLU A 134 -12.04 -2.92 -8.62
C GLU A 134 -12.58 -3.23 -7.22
N ALA A 135 -13.40 -4.27 -7.10
CA ALA A 135 -13.90 -4.71 -5.80
C ALA A 135 -12.78 -5.17 -4.85
N GLU A 136 -11.78 -5.90 -5.37
CA GLU A 136 -10.59 -6.29 -4.59
C GLU A 136 -9.79 -5.06 -4.13
N TYR A 137 -9.66 -4.06 -4.99
CA TYR A 137 -8.97 -2.82 -4.63
C TYR A 137 -9.71 -2.04 -3.53
N GLU A 138 -11.06 -1.97 -3.60
CA GLU A 138 -11.85 -1.33 -2.54
C GLU A 138 -11.65 -2.06 -1.20
N ARG A 139 -11.70 -3.40 -1.19
CA ARG A 139 -11.40 -4.19 0.02
C ARG A 139 -9.99 -3.95 0.55
N LEU A 140 -9.01 -3.84 -0.34
CA LEU A 140 -7.64 -3.51 0.04
C LEU A 140 -7.54 -2.12 0.66
N LYS A 141 -8.24 -1.11 0.10
CA LYS A 141 -8.31 0.25 0.68
C LYS A 141 -8.86 0.22 2.10
N ASP A 142 -9.98 -0.50 2.32
CA ASP A 142 -10.59 -0.61 3.64
C ASP A 142 -9.62 -1.22 4.65
N ALA A 143 -8.94 -2.30 4.28
CA ALA A 143 -7.93 -2.95 5.13
C ALA A 143 -6.74 -2.01 5.42
N VAL A 144 -6.30 -1.24 4.43
CA VAL A 144 -5.23 -0.25 4.61
C VAL A 144 -5.66 0.87 5.53
N TYR A 145 -6.86 1.42 5.36
CA TYR A 145 -7.38 2.50 6.20
C TYR A 145 -7.52 2.05 7.66
N ALA A 146 -8.12 0.87 7.87
CA ALA A 146 -8.23 0.29 9.21
C ALA A 146 -6.85 0.13 9.87
N ARG A 147 -5.88 -0.46 9.15
CA ARG A 147 -4.51 -0.63 9.66
C ARG A 147 -3.81 0.69 9.94
N ARG A 148 -4.11 1.75 9.19
CA ARG A 148 -3.52 3.10 9.36
C ARG A 148 -4.18 3.92 10.46
N GLY A 149 -5.31 3.47 10.99
CA GLY A 149 -6.12 4.25 11.92
C GLY A 149 -6.80 5.43 11.23
N TRP A 150 -7.24 5.22 9.97
CA TRP A 150 -8.02 6.17 9.19
C TRP A 150 -9.49 5.77 9.19
N ASN A 151 -10.37 6.73 9.00
CA ASN A 151 -11.80 6.46 8.81
C ASN A 151 -12.10 5.92 7.40
N ALA A 152 -13.35 5.57 7.13
CA ALA A 152 -13.79 5.04 5.84
C ALA A 152 -13.52 5.96 4.64
N ASN A 153 -13.36 7.27 4.88
CA ASN A 153 -13.02 8.26 3.86
C ASN A 153 -11.50 8.47 3.70
N GLY A 154 -10.68 7.68 4.39
CA GLY A 154 -9.23 7.76 4.32
C GLY A 154 -8.62 8.92 5.13
N VAL A 155 -9.38 9.51 6.05
CA VAL A 155 -8.92 10.59 6.93
C VAL A 155 -8.34 10.00 8.21
N PRO A 156 -7.12 10.39 8.63
CA PRO A 156 -6.55 9.95 9.91
C PRO A 156 -7.44 10.33 11.09
N THR A 157 -7.66 9.41 12.02
CA THR A 157 -8.43 9.70 13.22
C THR A 157 -7.62 10.55 14.22
N LEU A 158 -8.30 11.31 15.07
CA LEU A 158 -7.66 12.08 16.14
C LEU A 158 -6.85 11.18 17.09
N GLY A 159 -7.38 9.98 17.39
CA GLY A 159 -6.67 8.99 18.20
C GLY A 159 -5.34 8.56 17.56
N LYS A 160 -5.36 8.35 16.24
CA LYS A 160 -4.14 7.97 15.49
C LYS A 160 -3.08 9.09 15.51
N VAL A 161 -3.43 10.32 15.20
CA VAL A 161 -2.46 11.42 15.18
C VAL A 161 -1.89 11.69 16.57
N LYS A 162 -2.70 11.57 17.62
CA LYS A 162 -2.25 11.65 19.02
C LYS A 162 -1.27 10.54 19.35
N SER A 163 -1.56 9.30 19.00
CA SER A 163 -0.67 8.15 19.25
C SER A 163 0.69 8.28 18.53
N LEU A 164 0.74 9.04 17.45
CA LEU A 164 1.95 9.32 16.68
C LEU A 164 2.70 10.56 17.15
N GLY A 165 2.12 11.37 18.05
CA GLY A 165 2.70 12.64 18.49
C GLY A 165 2.79 13.68 17.37
N ILE A 166 1.79 13.74 16.52
CA ILE A 166 1.65 14.71 15.40
C ILE A 166 0.30 15.46 15.49
N ASP A 167 -0.28 15.51 16.68
CA ASP A 167 -1.56 16.16 16.99
C ASP A 167 -1.39 17.66 17.26
N TYR A 168 -0.68 18.35 16.37
CA TYR A 168 -0.54 19.81 16.39
C TYR A 168 -1.91 20.48 16.28
N SER A 169 -2.07 21.67 16.86
CA SER A 169 -3.36 22.38 16.89
C SER A 169 -4.01 22.53 15.54
N ASP A 170 -3.25 22.90 14.53
CA ASP A 170 -3.70 23.06 13.14
C ASP A 170 -4.06 21.72 12.45
N VAL A 171 -3.40 20.63 12.84
CA VAL A 171 -3.75 19.28 12.39
C VAL A 171 -5.07 18.84 13.00
N VAL A 172 -5.25 19.04 14.31
CA VAL A 172 -6.48 18.69 15.01
C VAL A 172 -7.69 19.45 14.44
N GLU A 173 -7.52 20.76 14.20
CA GLU A 173 -8.55 21.59 13.60
C GLU A 173 -8.94 21.09 12.21
N LEU A 174 -7.96 20.84 11.35
CA LEU A 174 -8.21 20.27 10.00
C LEU A 174 -8.98 18.96 10.07
N LEU A 175 -8.57 18.03 10.93
CA LEU A 175 -9.20 16.72 11.01
C LEU A 175 -10.64 16.78 11.54
N LYS A 176 -10.98 17.72 12.39
CA LYS A 176 -12.36 17.97 12.84
C LYS A 176 -13.29 18.44 11.70
N THR A 177 -12.73 19.12 10.69
CA THR A 177 -13.51 19.57 9.52
C THR A 177 -13.62 18.53 8.41
N LYS A 178 -12.77 17.51 8.41
CA LYS A 178 -12.68 16.48 7.34
C LYS A 178 -13.15 15.09 7.78
N GLY A 179 -13.31 14.88 9.09
CA GLY A 179 -13.64 13.59 9.73
C GLY A 179 -15.12 13.21 9.75
#